data_289f012a8aee4d4e215297b212ee051f
#
_entry.id   289f012a8aee4d4e215297b212ee051f
#
_cell.length_a   1.000
_cell.length_b   1.000
_cell.length_c   1.000
_cell.angle_alpha   90.00
_cell.angle_beta   90.00
_cell.angle_gamma   90.00
#
_symmetry.space_group_name_H-M   'P 1'
#
loop_
_entity.id
_entity.type
_entity.pdbx_description
1 polymer ?
#
loop_
_entity_poly.entity_id
_entity_poly.type
_entity_poly.pdbx_seq_one_letter_code
_entity_poly.pdbx_strand_id
1 'polypeptide(L)'
;YDTMQQVAPDIVTICYGLAASMGAFLLSGGSKGKRLALPNARIMIHQPLGGAQGQAVDIEIQAKEILFLKQTLNGLLADHTGQSLDKIAEDTDRDNFMSPAQAVDYGLIDRVVDSFGDGEIVTGG
;
A
#
# COMPACT_ATOMS: atom_id res chain seq x y z
N TYR A 1 3.98 -5.66 8.65
CA TYR A 1 3.87 -4.20 8.68
C TYR A 1 4.31 -3.60 10.01
N ASP A 2 3.77 -4.09 11.11
CA ASP A 2 4.09 -3.51 12.42
C ASP A 2 5.58 -3.58 12.73
N THR A 3 6.25 -4.66 12.36
CA THR A 3 7.69 -4.79 12.52
C THR A 3 8.42 -3.70 11.74
N MET A 4 7.97 -3.38 10.52
CA MET A 4 8.56 -2.31 9.72
C MET A 4 8.47 -0.95 10.43
N GLN A 5 7.41 -0.73 11.18
CA GLN A 5 7.19 0.55 11.85
C GLN A 5 7.97 0.67 13.16
N GLN A 6 8.41 -0.45 13.74
CA GLN A 6 9.07 -0.46 15.03
C GLN A 6 10.59 -0.56 14.98
N VAL A 7 11.16 -0.87 13.82
CA VAL A 7 12.62 -0.96 13.72
C VAL A 7 13.24 0.43 13.67
N ALA A 8 14.41 0.60 14.29
CA ALA A 8 15.11 1.87 14.31
C ALA A 8 15.70 2.25 12.95
N PRO A 9 16.33 1.33 12.16
CA PRO A 9 16.81 1.69 10.82
C PRO A 9 15.66 1.99 9.87
N ASP A 10 15.92 2.87 8.91
CA ASP A 10 14.97 3.14 7.84
C ASP A 10 14.69 1.89 7.01
N ILE A 11 13.45 1.76 6.56
CA ILE A 11 13.03 0.67 5.70
C ILE A 11 12.88 1.17 4.27
N VAL A 12 13.64 0.57 3.36
CA VAL A 12 13.52 0.82 1.92
C VAL A 12 12.53 -0.20 1.36
N THR A 13 11.54 0.26 0.60
CA THR A 13 10.60 -0.62 -0.09
C THR A 13 10.72 -0.41 -1.59
N ILE A 14 10.72 -1.50 -2.35
CA ILE A 14 10.96 -1.46 -3.79
C ILE A 14 9.97 -2.36 -4.50
N CYS A 15 9.30 -1.82 -5.51
CA CYS A 15 8.44 -2.59 -6.40
C CYS A 15 9.12 -2.77 -7.75
N TYR A 16 9.35 -4.02 -8.16
CA TYR A 16 9.94 -4.31 -9.46
C TYR A 16 9.11 -5.30 -10.30
N GLY A 17 7.90 -5.52 -9.92
CA GLY A 17 6.95 -6.34 -10.64
C GLY A 17 5.56 -5.85 -10.37
N LEU A 18 4.76 -6.65 -9.67
CA LEU A 18 3.42 -6.28 -9.26
C LEU A 18 3.36 -6.20 -7.74
N ALA A 19 2.97 -5.05 -7.22
CA ALA A 19 2.58 -4.90 -5.83
C ALA A 19 1.07 -4.69 -5.78
N ALA A 20 0.35 -5.66 -5.27
CA ALA A 20 -1.10 -5.64 -5.26
C ALA A 20 -1.62 -5.83 -3.84
N SER A 21 -2.71 -5.17 -3.51
CA SER A 21 -3.39 -5.32 -2.23
C SER A 21 -2.45 -5.12 -1.05
N MET A 22 -2.17 -6.18 -0.29
CA MET A 22 -1.28 -6.11 0.87
C MET A 22 0.15 -5.75 0.47
N GLY A 23 0.61 -6.17 -0.73
CA GLY A 23 1.92 -5.78 -1.25
C GLY A 23 2.01 -4.27 -1.46
N ALA A 24 0.98 -3.65 -2.02
CA ALA A 24 0.94 -2.19 -2.18
C ALA A 24 0.93 -1.49 -0.83
N PHE A 25 0.21 -2.04 0.14
CA PHE A 25 0.20 -1.51 1.50
C PHE A 25 1.60 -1.53 2.13
N LEU A 26 2.30 -2.66 2.04
CA LEU A 26 3.67 -2.79 2.57
C LEU A 26 4.63 -1.83 1.84
N LEU A 27 4.48 -1.69 0.52
CA LEU A 27 5.29 -0.77 -0.27
C LEU A 27 5.15 0.67 0.25
N SER A 28 3.93 1.11 0.51
CA SER A 28 3.65 2.47 1.00
C SER A 28 4.14 2.68 2.43
N GLY A 29 4.35 1.61 3.18
CA GLY A 29 4.78 1.66 4.58
C GLY A 29 6.28 1.82 4.78
N GLY A 30 7.06 1.88 3.71
CA GLY A 30 8.49 2.14 3.82
C GLY A 30 8.77 3.56 4.31
N SER A 31 10.02 3.83 4.66
CA SER A 31 10.43 5.15 5.13
C SER A 31 10.23 6.20 4.05
N LYS A 32 9.79 7.37 4.43
CA LYS A 32 9.58 8.46 3.48
C LYS A 32 10.88 8.78 2.73
N GLY A 33 10.78 8.96 1.42
CA GLY A 33 11.93 9.16 0.54
C GLY A 33 12.56 7.87 0.06
N LYS A 34 12.16 6.72 0.60
CA LYS A 34 12.77 5.41 0.32
C LYS A 34 11.77 4.38 -0.19
N ARG A 35 10.64 4.83 -0.70
CA ARG A 35 9.63 3.96 -1.33
C ARG A 35 9.77 4.08 -2.83
N LEU A 36 10.17 3.00 -3.51
CA LEU A 36 10.65 3.03 -4.88
C LEU A 36 9.91 2.04 -5.78
N ALA A 37 9.91 2.30 -7.08
CA ALA A 37 9.43 1.34 -8.08
C ALA A 37 10.27 1.45 -9.34
N LEU A 38 10.43 0.31 -10.04
CA LEU A 38 11.04 0.28 -11.37
C LEU A 38 10.01 0.74 -12.41
N PRO A 39 10.47 1.22 -13.60
CA PRO A 39 9.58 1.91 -14.55
C PRO A 39 8.42 1.08 -15.08
N ASN A 40 8.58 -0.24 -15.15
CA ASN A 40 7.57 -1.13 -15.69
C ASN A 40 6.78 -1.87 -14.62
N ALA A 41 6.92 -1.48 -13.35
CA ALA A 41 6.17 -2.07 -12.26
C ALA A 41 4.70 -1.63 -12.33
N ARG A 42 3.84 -2.41 -11.68
CA ARG A 42 2.42 -2.08 -11.52
C ARG A 42 2.06 -2.14 -10.05
N ILE A 43 1.24 -1.23 -9.62
CA ILE A 43 0.80 -1.14 -8.23
C ILE A 43 -0.71 -1.10 -8.22
N MET A 44 -1.33 -1.99 -7.43
CA MET A 44 -2.79 -2.06 -7.33
C MET A 44 -3.21 -1.91 -5.88
N ILE A 45 -4.16 -1.04 -5.65
CA ILE A 45 -4.80 -0.91 -4.34
C ILE A 45 -6.26 -1.35 -4.44
N HIS A 46 -6.74 -2.01 -3.38
CA HIS A 46 -8.16 -2.28 -3.20
C HIS A 46 -8.43 -2.62 -1.74
N GLN A 47 -9.69 -2.56 -1.37
CA GLN A 47 -10.09 -2.91 -0.01
C GLN A 47 -10.04 -4.42 0.20
N PRO A 48 -9.80 -4.88 1.45
CA PRO A 48 -9.93 -6.29 1.76
C PRO A 48 -11.34 -6.77 1.43
N LEU A 49 -11.42 -7.88 0.69
CA LEU A 49 -12.68 -8.53 0.40
C LEU A 49 -12.85 -9.70 1.38
N GLY A 50 -14.04 -9.82 1.95
CA GLY A 50 -14.34 -10.93 2.83
C GLY A 50 -15.55 -11.67 2.33
N GLY A 51 -15.49 -13.01 2.35
CA GLY A 51 -16.64 -13.86 2.21
C GLY A 51 -17.10 -14.28 3.59
N ALA A 52 -18.39 -14.22 3.84
CA ALA A 52 -18.95 -14.71 5.09
C ALA A 52 -19.68 -16.01 4.84
N GLN A 53 -19.36 -17.06 5.62
CA GLN A 53 -19.99 -18.37 5.55
C GLN A 53 -20.30 -18.84 6.96
N GLY A 54 -21.34 -19.65 7.10
CA GLY A 54 -21.72 -20.23 8.38
C GLY A 54 -23.03 -19.68 8.90
N GLN A 55 -23.21 -19.73 10.22
CA GLN A 55 -24.43 -19.25 10.89
C GLN A 55 -24.54 -17.72 10.77
N ALA A 56 -25.77 -17.23 10.82
CA ALA A 56 -26.02 -15.77 10.71
C ALA A 56 -25.23 -14.96 11.73
N VAL A 57 -25.10 -15.46 12.95
CA VAL A 57 -24.33 -14.78 14.00
C VAL A 57 -22.85 -14.70 13.62
N ASP A 58 -22.29 -15.79 13.08
CA ASP A 58 -20.89 -15.83 12.66
C ASP A 58 -20.65 -14.91 11.47
N ILE A 59 -21.60 -14.83 10.53
CA ILE A 59 -21.55 -13.95 9.38
C ILE A 59 -21.52 -12.48 9.86
N GLU A 60 -22.35 -12.15 10.85
CA GLU A 60 -22.38 -10.80 11.39
C GLU A 60 -21.05 -10.42 12.05
N ILE A 61 -20.46 -11.33 12.84
CA ILE A 61 -19.16 -11.10 13.47
C ILE A 61 -18.08 -10.90 12.44
N GLN A 62 -18.06 -11.74 11.40
CA GLN A 62 -17.09 -11.65 10.31
C GLN A 62 -17.23 -10.32 9.56
N ALA A 63 -18.45 -9.89 9.29
CA ALA A 63 -18.70 -8.62 8.61
C ALA A 63 -18.19 -7.43 9.41
N LYS A 64 -18.38 -7.44 10.72
CA LYS A 64 -17.85 -6.39 11.59
C LYS A 64 -16.32 -6.35 11.59
N GLU A 65 -15.68 -7.51 11.62
CA GLU A 65 -14.23 -7.60 11.62
C GLU A 65 -13.65 -7.12 10.29
N ILE A 66 -14.27 -7.48 9.18
CA ILE A 66 -13.85 -7.02 7.85
C ILE A 66 -13.97 -5.49 7.77
N LEU A 67 -15.06 -4.94 8.26
CA LEU A 67 -15.25 -3.49 8.26
C LEU A 67 -14.17 -2.78 9.10
N PHE A 68 -13.85 -3.33 10.25
CA PHE A 68 -12.78 -2.81 11.10
C PHE A 68 -11.43 -2.81 10.37
N LEU A 69 -11.10 -3.93 9.71
CA LEU A 69 -9.86 -4.04 8.94
C LEU A 69 -9.81 -3.03 7.78
N LYS A 70 -10.91 -2.86 7.06
CA LYS A 70 -11.00 -1.86 5.99
C LYS A 70 -10.71 -0.45 6.51
N GLN A 71 -11.33 -0.09 7.61
CA GLN A 71 -11.16 1.24 8.19
C GLN A 71 -9.72 1.46 8.65
N THR A 72 -9.12 0.44 9.27
CA THR A 72 -7.75 0.51 9.74
C THR A 72 -6.77 0.66 8.59
N LEU A 73 -6.90 -0.18 7.57
CA LEU A 73 -6.00 -0.15 6.41
C LEU A 73 -6.17 1.14 5.61
N ASN A 74 -7.40 1.61 5.43
CA ASN A 74 -7.64 2.87 4.73
C ASN A 74 -7.04 4.05 5.49
N GLY A 75 -7.13 4.05 6.81
CA GLY A 75 -6.52 5.09 7.63
C GLY A 75 -5.01 5.11 7.49
N LEU A 76 -4.38 3.94 7.51
CA LEU A 76 -2.93 3.83 7.35
C LEU A 76 -2.49 4.24 5.93
N LEU A 77 -3.24 3.85 4.90
CA LEU A 77 -2.95 4.29 3.54
C LEU A 77 -3.09 5.81 3.40
N ALA A 78 -4.09 6.39 4.03
CA ALA A 78 -4.26 7.85 4.01
C ALA A 78 -3.03 8.54 4.63
N ASP A 79 -2.54 8.02 5.74
CA ASP A 79 -1.33 8.56 6.38
C ASP A 79 -0.09 8.42 5.50
N HIS A 80 0.08 7.26 4.86
CA HIS A 80 1.27 6.99 4.06
C HIS A 80 1.28 7.78 2.74
N THR A 81 0.10 8.03 2.17
CA THR A 81 -0.02 8.68 0.86
C THR A 81 -0.25 10.18 0.94
N GLY A 82 -0.72 10.67 2.07
CA GLY A 82 -1.16 12.06 2.19
C GLY A 82 -2.52 12.33 1.57
N GLN A 83 -3.23 11.29 1.11
CA GLN A 83 -4.57 11.45 0.57
C GLN A 83 -5.61 11.48 1.70
N SER A 84 -6.78 12.05 1.43
CA SER A 84 -7.88 12.03 2.40
C SER A 84 -8.43 10.61 2.56
N LEU A 85 -9.01 10.34 3.71
CA LEU A 85 -9.64 9.05 3.97
C LEU A 85 -10.76 8.75 2.96
N ASP A 86 -11.55 9.77 2.60
CA ASP A 86 -12.62 9.61 1.62
C ASP A 86 -12.09 9.23 0.26
N LYS A 87 -10.97 9.84 -0.17
CA LYS A 87 -10.35 9.49 -1.44
C LYS A 87 -9.80 8.07 -1.43
N ILE A 88 -9.16 7.65 -0.35
CA ILE A 88 -8.69 6.27 -0.21
C ILE A 88 -9.87 5.29 -0.28
N ALA A 89 -10.94 5.56 0.42
CA ALA A 89 -12.13 4.70 0.42
C ALA A 89 -12.72 4.57 -0.99
N GLU A 90 -12.82 5.69 -1.72
CA GLU A 90 -13.32 5.69 -3.09
C GLU A 90 -12.41 4.93 -4.04
N ASP A 91 -11.09 5.19 -3.98
CA ASP A 91 -10.12 4.61 -4.90
C ASP A 91 -9.86 3.12 -4.64
N THR A 92 -10.10 2.63 -3.44
CA THR A 92 -9.92 1.21 -3.08
C THR A 92 -11.20 0.39 -3.20
N ASP A 93 -12.32 1.01 -3.55
CA ASP A 93 -13.60 0.31 -3.72
C ASP A 93 -13.55 -0.71 -4.86
N ARG A 94 -12.69 -0.49 -5.84
CA ARG A 94 -12.41 -1.40 -6.94
C ARG A 94 -10.90 -1.57 -7.08
N ASP A 95 -10.51 -2.59 -7.86
CA ASP A 95 -9.11 -2.75 -8.22
C ASP A 95 -8.63 -1.49 -8.94
N ASN A 96 -7.63 -0.86 -8.40
CA ASN A 96 -7.10 0.39 -8.93
C ASN A 96 -5.62 0.20 -9.25
N PHE A 97 -5.34 -0.01 -10.53
CA PHE A 97 -3.97 -0.22 -10.99
C PHE A 97 -3.30 1.12 -11.28
N MET A 98 -2.07 1.25 -10.87
CA MET A 98 -1.27 2.45 -11.08
C MET A 98 0.06 2.11 -11.71
N SER A 99 0.49 2.96 -12.65
CA SER A 99 1.88 2.96 -13.09
C SER A 99 2.76 3.53 -11.97
N PRO A 100 4.08 3.30 -12.02
CA PRO A 100 4.96 3.90 -11.03
C PRO A 100 4.84 5.42 -10.94
N ALA A 101 4.72 6.13 -12.06
CA ALA A 101 4.54 7.58 -12.06
C ALA A 101 3.24 8.00 -11.37
N GLN A 102 2.15 7.29 -11.63
CA GLN A 102 0.88 7.54 -10.97
C GLN A 102 0.96 7.28 -9.47
N ALA A 103 1.70 6.25 -9.08
CA ALA A 103 1.89 5.92 -7.66
C ALA A 103 2.70 6.98 -6.92
N VAL A 104 3.67 7.62 -7.59
CA VAL A 104 4.39 8.78 -7.02
C VAL A 104 3.42 9.93 -6.77
N ASP A 105 2.62 10.27 -7.78
CA ASP A 105 1.65 11.36 -7.65
C ASP A 105 0.60 11.08 -6.57
N TYR A 106 0.22 9.82 -6.42
CA TYR A 106 -0.74 9.41 -5.40
C TYR A 106 -0.14 9.46 -3.99
N GLY A 107 1.17 9.27 -3.87
CA GLY A 107 1.86 9.23 -2.59
C GLY A 107 2.16 7.82 -2.07
N LEU A 108 1.91 6.78 -2.87
CA LEU A 108 2.21 5.40 -2.48
C LEU A 108 3.70 5.14 -2.45
N ILE A 109 4.45 5.76 -3.33
CA ILE A 109 5.90 5.66 -3.40
C ILE A 109 6.51 7.05 -3.55
N ASP A 110 7.82 7.14 -3.43
CA ASP A 110 8.51 8.42 -3.46
C ASP A 110 9.15 8.70 -4.81
N ARG A 111 9.65 7.67 -5.50
CA ARG A 111 10.23 7.87 -6.84
C ARG A 111 10.33 6.59 -7.64
N VAL A 112 10.54 6.78 -8.93
CA VAL A 112 10.78 5.71 -9.88
C VAL A 112 12.28 5.63 -10.15
N VAL A 113 12.84 4.42 -10.17
CA VAL A 113 14.27 4.20 -10.44
C VAL A 113 14.41 3.26 -11.62
N ASP A 114 15.45 3.49 -12.43
CA ASP A 114 15.66 2.69 -13.64
C ASP A 114 16.29 1.33 -13.36
N SER A 115 17.13 1.25 -12.35
CA SER A 115 17.83 0.00 -12.05
C SER A 115 18.34 0.00 -10.61
N PHE A 116 18.57 -1.19 -10.07
CA PHE A 116 19.16 -1.37 -8.76
C PHE A 116 20.69 -1.24 -8.77
N GLY A 117 21.31 -1.39 -9.96
CA GLY A 117 22.75 -1.64 -10.06
C GLY A 117 23.64 -0.42 -9.98
N ASP A 118 23.09 0.77 -10.12
CA ASP A 118 23.85 2.00 -10.19
C ASP A 118 23.99 2.73 -8.84
N GLY A 119 23.50 2.14 -7.77
CA GLY A 119 23.62 2.69 -6.42
C GLY A 119 22.70 3.85 -6.09
N GLU A 120 21.92 4.34 -7.02
CA GLU A 120 21.04 5.48 -6.79
C GLU A 120 19.94 5.17 -5.77
N ILE A 121 19.52 3.91 -5.73
CA ILE A 121 18.51 3.47 -4.76
C ILE A 121 18.99 3.70 -3.33
N VAL A 122 20.28 3.46 -3.09
CA VAL A 122 20.88 3.57 -1.76
C VAL A 122 20.95 5.02 -1.31
N THR A 123 21.17 5.92 -2.25
CA THR A 123 21.33 7.34 -1.97
C THR A 123 20.03 8.12 -2.10
N GLY A 124 18.96 7.43 -2.47
CA GLY A 124 17.68 8.06 -2.68
C GLY A 124 17.13 8.69 -1.42
N GLY A 125 17.07 9.92 -1.37
CA GLY A 125 16.56 10.65 -0.23
C GLY A 125 15.90 11.90 -0.68
#